data_fca0a7cb9fbbd335f6856f5489279bf6
#
_entry.id   fca0a7cb9fbbd335f6856f5489279bf6
#
_cell.length_a   1.000
_cell.length_b   1.000
_cell.length_c   1.000
_cell.angle_alpha   90.00
_cell.angle_beta   90.00
_cell.angle_gamma   90.00
#
_symmetry.space_group_name_H-M   'P 1'
#
loop_
_entity.id
_entity.type
_entity.pdbx_description
1 polymer ?
#
loop_
_entity_poly.entity_id
_entity_poly.type
_entity_poly.pdbx_seq_one_letter_code
_entity_poly.pdbx_strand_id
1 'polypeptide(L)'
;MNAVTTDPVTLAVVRGALEQIADEMDLHLIHAAISPIISETNDCAHGIFHPETGETIVQGRYGLPVFLANMQFTVQNILKLAKDEGGFQPGDLWILNDPYVCGTHLQDVVLVSPHFVDGRLFCIFANTGHWMDIGGGVPGGWAPKATEIHQEGMLIPPLKL
;
A
#
# COMPACT_ATOMS: atom_id res chain seq x y z
N MET A 1 16.78 25.13 -11.56
CA MET A 1 17.13 23.97 -10.71
C MET A 1 18.32 23.28 -11.34
N ASN A 2 19.49 23.28 -10.68
CA ASN A 2 20.62 22.50 -11.17
C ASN A 2 20.29 21.03 -11.01
N ALA A 3 20.27 20.27 -12.10
CA ALA A 3 20.11 18.83 -12.04
C ALA A 3 21.26 18.25 -11.18
N VAL A 4 20.88 17.61 -10.08
CA VAL A 4 21.85 16.84 -9.27
C VAL A 4 22.20 15.60 -10.10
N THR A 5 23.40 15.60 -10.67
CA THR A 5 23.91 14.42 -11.37
C THR A 5 24.41 13.45 -10.32
N THR A 6 23.65 12.41 -10.04
CA THR A 6 24.08 11.31 -9.17
C THR A 6 25.02 10.40 -9.95
N ASP A 7 26.12 10.00 -9.32
CA ASP A 7 27.02 8.99 -9.86
C ASP A 7 26.26 7.67 -10.16
N PRO A 8 26.45 7.07 -11.37
CA PRO A 8 25.71 5.87 -11.76
C PRO A 8 25.90 4.68 -10.82
N VAL A 9 27.05 4.54 -10.18
CA VAL A 9 27.32 3.45 -9.22
C VAL A 9 26.50 3.69 -7.95
N THR A 10 26.52 4.89 -7.41
CA THR A 10 25.70 5.28 -6.26
C THR A 10 24.20 5.06 -6.55
N LEU A 11 23.74 5.46 -7.73
CA LEU A 11 22.35 5.25 -8.13
C LEU A 11 21.98 3.76 -8.16
N ALA A 12 22.84 2.91 -8.72
CA ALA A 12 22.62 1.46 -8.78
C ALA A 12 22.58 0.83 -7.38
N VAL A 13 23.47 1.25 -6.48
CA VAL A 13 23.51 0.76 -5.08
C VAL A 13 22.25 1.16 -4.33
N VAL A 14 21.85 2.43 -4.42
CA VAL A 14 20.62 2.93 -3.74
C VAL A 14 19.39 2.23 -4.28
N ARG A 15 19.27 2.09 -5.60
CA ARG A 15 18.15 1.38 -6.23
C ARG A 15 18.09 -0.07 -5.75
N GLY A 16 19.20 -0.81 -5.77
CA GLY A 16 19.25 -2.19 -5.30
C GLY A 16 18.87 -2.33 -3.83
N ALA A 17 19.30 -1.39 -2.98
CA ALA A 17 18.93 -1.38 -1.56
C ALA A 17 17.40 -1.15 -1.36
N LEU A 18 16.80 -0.23 -2.11
CA LEU A 18 15.36 0.02 -2.04
C LEU A 18 14.55 -1.17 -2.57
N GLU A 19 14.99 -1.81 -3.66
CA GLU A 19 14.38 -3.03 -4.18
C GLU A 19 14.44 -4.16 -3.15
N GLN A 20 15.58 -4.32 -2.47
CA GLN A 20 15.72 -5.30 -1.39
C GLN A 20 14.77 -5.03 -0.23
N ILE A 21 14.64 -3.78 0.21
CA ILE A 21 13.70 -3.41 1.29
C ILE A 21 12.27 -3.79 0.90
N ALA A 22 11.83 -3.47 -0.32
CA ALA A 22 10.49 -3.81 -0.78
C ALA A 22 10.27 -5.33 -0.83
N ASP A 23 11.25 -6.11 -1.27
CA ASP A 23 11.21 -7.58 -1.26
C ASP A 23 11.14 -8.14 0.17
N GLU A 24 11.89 -7.58 1.10
CA GLU A 24 11.84 -7.98 2.52
C GLU A 24 10.48 -7.66 3.14
N MET A 25 9.82 -6.56 2.77
CA MET A 25 8.47 -6.24 3.20
C MET A 25 7.47 -7.30 2.72
N ASP A 26 7.52 -7.71 1.43
CA ASP A 26 6.69 -8.79 0.91
C ASP A 26 6.90 -10.08 1.70
N LEU A 27 8.14 -10.54 1.81
CA LEU A 27 8.47 -11.79 2.49
C LEU A 27 8.09 -11.77 3.97
N HIS A 28 8.26 -10.62 4.62
CA HIS A 28 7.88 -10.48 6.02
C HIS A 28 6.38 -10.66 6.23
N LEU A 29 5.56 -10.02 5.40
CA LEU A 29 4.11 -10.18 5.48
C LEU A 29 3.69 -11.62 5.14
N ILE A 30 4.21 -12.20 4.05
CA ILE A 30 3.90 -13.57 3.62
C ILE A 30 4.19 -14.57 4.75
N HIS A 31 5.36 -14.46 5.40
CA HIS A 31 5.76 -15.39 6.47
C HIS A 31 5.05 -15.13 7.80
N ALA A 32 4.62 -13.88 8.07
CA ALA A 32 3.94 -13.53 9.31
C ALA A 32 2.41 -13.70 9.22
N ALA A 33 1.86 -13.81 8.01
CA ALA A 33 0.42 -13.87 7.80
C ALA A 33 -0.17 -15.20 8.31
N ILE A 34 -1.27 -15.07 9.05
CA ILE A 34 -2.10 -16.22 9.45
C ILE A 34 -3.04 -16.61 8.30
N SER A 35 -3.42 -15.65 7.47
CA SER A 35 -4.28 -15.88 6.31
C SER A 35 -3.56 -16.73 5.26
N PRO A 36 -4.08 -17.92 4.87
CA PRO A 36 -3.48 -18.72 3.81
C PRO A 36 -3.55 -18.02 2.45
N ILE A 37 -4.47 -17.09 2.25
CA ILE A 37 -4.55 -16.30 1.02
C ILE A 37 -3.29 -15.44 0.86
N ILE A 38 -2.76 -14.88 1.95
CA ILE A 38 -1.50 -14.13 1.90
C ILE A 38 -0.31 -15.10 1.95
N SER A 39 -0.28 -16.04 2.90
CA SER A 39 0.91 -16.88 3.15
C SER A 39 1.17 -17.95 2.10
N GLU A 40 0.15 -18.41 1.37
CA GLU A 40 0.28 -19.49 0.39
C GLU A 40 0.12 -19.00 -1.06
N THR A 41 -0.66 -17.94 -1.29
CA THR A 41 -0.89 -17.43 -2.65
C THR A 41 -0.25 -16.07 -2.92
N ASN A 42 0.44 -15.50 -1.92
CA ASN A 42 1.09 -14.18 -1.99
C ASN A 42 0.12 -13.05 -2.37
N ASP A 43 -1.13 -13.15 -1.89
CA ASP A 43 -2.16 -12.16 -2.22
C ASP A 43 -1.96 -10.87 -1.40
N CYS A 44 -0.87 -10.21 -1.70
CA CYS A 44 -0.41 -8.96 -1.09
C CYS A 44 0.53 -8.23 -2.03
N ALA A 45 0.89 -7.01 -1.70
CA ALA A 45 1.95 -6.26 -2.35
C ALA A 45 2.47 -5.12 -1.46
N HIS A 46 3.73 -4.71 -1.69
CA HIS A 46 4.38 -3.60 -1.00
C HIS A 46 5.07 -2.69 -1.99
N GLY A 47 5.14 -1.41 -1.65
CA GLY A 47 5.85 -0.41 -2.45
C GLY A 47 6.37 0.76 -1.63
N ILE A 48 7.36 1.43 -2.21
CA ILE A 48 7.92 2.71 -1.73
C ILE A 48 7.58 3.76 -2.77
N PHE A 49 7.04 4.88 -2.31
CA PHE A 49 6.47 5.92 -3.15
C PHE A 49 7.12 7.27 -2.89
N HIS A 50 7.14 8.10 -3.93
CA HIS A 50 7.71 9.44 -3.88
C HIS A 50 6.91 10.34 -2.92
N PRO A 51 7.57 11.09 -2.01
CA PRO A 51 6.90 11.82 -0.94
C PRO A 51 6.00 12.98 -1.42
N GLU A 52 6.28 13.54 -2.59
CA GLU A 52 5.53 14.70 -3.11
C GLU A 52 4.52 14.32 -4.18
N THR A 53 4.84 13.33 -5.03
CA THR A 53 4.02 12.95 -6.19
C THR A 53 3.22 11.68 -5.99
N GLY A 54 3.60 10.83 -5.02
CA GLY A 54 3.00 9.51 -4.82
C GLY A 54 3.32 8.51 -5.93
N GLU A 55 4.28 8.83 -6.81
CA GLU A 55 4.74 7.92 -7.85
C GLU A 55 5.54 6.76 -7.25
N THR A 56 5.40 5.58 -7.82
CA THR A 56 6.13 4.40 -7.39
C THR A 56 7.63 4.55 -7.65
N ILE A 57 8.44 4.42 -6.60
CA ILE A 57 9.90 4.38 -6.70
C ILE A 57 10.35 2.95 -6.90
N VAL A 58 9.93 2.04 -6.03
CA VAL A 58 10.19 0.60 -6.09
C VAL A 58 9.00 -0.18 -5.52
N GLN A 59 8.94 -1.45 -5.87
CA GLN A 59 7.92 -2.39 -5.42
C GLN A 59 8.53 -3.76 -5.17
N GLY A 60 7.93 -4.55 -4.28
CA GLY A 60 8.34 -5.91 -4.00
C GLY A 60 8.00 -6.83 -5.18
N ARG A 61 8.78 -7.90 -5.34
CA ARG A 61 8.68 -8.85 -6.46
C ARG A 61 7.77 -10.05 -6.17
N TYR A 62 7.42 -10.27 -4.91
CA TYR A 62 6.72 -11.48 -4.48
C TYR A 62 5.22 -11.30 -4.38
N GLY A 63 4.73 -10.07 -4.37
CA GLY A 63 3.31 -9.75 -4.36
C GLY A 63 2.64 -9.78 -5.73
N LEU A 64 1.31 -9.66 -5.75
CA LEU A 64 0.53 -9.70 -6.98
C LEU A 64 0.66 -8.39 -7.79
N PRO A 65 0.95 -8.47 -9.10
CA PRO A 65 1.12 -7.28 -9.94
C PRO A 65 -0.09 -6.36 -10.02
N VAL A 66 -1.31 -6.89 -9.86
CA VAL A 66 -2.55 -6.09 -9.92
C VAL A 66 -2.58 -5.01 -8.83
N PHE A 67 -2.10 -5.32 -7.63
CA PHE A 67 -2.06 -4.34 -6.54
C PHE A 67 -1.05 -3.23 -6.79
N LEU A 68 0.05 -3.56 -7.43
CA LEU A 68 1.12 -2.59 -7.71
C LEU A 68 0.63 -1.46 -8.61
N ALA A 69 -0.20 -1.80 -9.61
CA ALA A 69 -0.80 -0.81 -10.50
C ALA A 69 -1.77 0.13 -9.76
N ASN A 70 -2.52 -0.40 -8.79
CA ASN A 70 -3.54 0.37 -8.05
C ASN A 70 -2.95 1.17 -6.88
N MET A 71 -1.92 0.66 -6.21
CA MET A 71 -1.34 1.29 -5.01
C MET A 71 -0.83 2.71 -5.27
N GLN A 72 -0.27 2.99 -6.44
CA GLN A 72 0.16 4.35 -6.78
C GLN A 72 -0.99 5.35 -6.71
N PHE A 73 -2.15 5.00 -7.27
CA PHE A 73 -3.34 5.87 -7.23
C PHE A 73 -3.87 6.03 -5.81
N THR A 74 -3.84 4.94 -5.02
CA THR A 74 -4.20 4.97 -3.60
C THR A 74 -3.32 5.94 -2.83
N VAL A 75 -2.00 5.82 -2.97
CA VAL A 75 -1.03 6.71 -2.31
C VAL A 75 -1.22 8.17 -2.74
N GLN A 76 -1.48 8.42 -4.03
CA GLN A 76 -1.77 9.76 -4.52
C GLN A 76 -3.06 10.35 -3.92
N ASN A 77 -4.09 9.53 -3.73
CA ASN A 77 -5.33 9.96 -3.08
C ASN A 77 -5.10 10.27 -1.60
N ILE A 78 -4.40 9.39 -0.86
CA ILE A 78 -4.06 9.64 0.54
C ILE A 78 -3.15 10.86 0.69
N LEU A 79 -2.19 11.07 -0.22
CA LEU A 79 -1.33 12.26 -0.21
C LEU A 79 -2.15 13.57 -0.36
N LYS A 80 -3.21 13.57 -1.17
CA LYS A 80 -4.12 14.71 -1.28
C LYS A 80 -4.89 14.93 0.02
N LEU A 81 -5.49 13.88 0.57
CA LEU A 81 -6.24 13.96 1.83
C LEU A 81 -5.34 14.45 2.98
N ALA A 82 -4.14 13.89 3.09
CA ALA A 82 -3.18 14.32 4.10
C ALA A 82 -2.81 15.80 3.95
N LYS A 83 -2.65 16.31 2.72
CA LYS A 83 -2.39 17.74 2.49
C LYS A 83 -3.53 18.65 2.98
N ASP A 84 -4.77 18.22 2.80
CA ASP A 84 -5.95 18.95 3.28
C ASP A 84 -6.04 18.97 4.82
N GLU A 85 -5.41 18.00 5.49
CA GLU A 85 -5.31 17.91 6.95
C GLU A 85 -4.02 18.52 7.53
N GLY A 86 -3.24 19.26 6.74
CA GLY A 86 -2.01 19.92 7.19
C GLY A 86 -0.73 19.13 6.90
N GLY A 87 -0.82 18.07 6.10
CA GLY A 87 0.30 17.23 5.68
C GLY A 87 0.53 16.02 6.59
N PHE A 88 1.29 15.07 6.09
CA PHE A 88 1.71 13.91 6.87
C PHE A 88 2.52 14.32 8.10
N GLN A 89 2.32 13.60 9.19
CA GLN A 89 3.09 13.73 10.42
C GLN A 89 3.86 12.44 10.72
N PRO A 90 5.00 12.51 11.43
CA PRO A 90 5.69 11.31 11.91
C PRO A 90 4.76 10.43 12.76
N GLY A 91 4.65 9.16 12.41
CA GLY A 91 3.79 8.19 13.09
C GLY A 91 2.39 8.05 12.49
N ASP A 92 2.03 8.85 11.50
CA ASP A 92 0.75 8.67 10.80
C ASP A 92 0.68 7.26 10.16
N LEU A 93 -0.50 6.66 10.26
CA LEU A 93 -0.86 5.45 9.58
C LEU A 93 -2.28 5.59 9.02
N TRP A 94 -2.43 5.40 7.74
CA TRP A 94 -3.73 5.41 7.07
C TRP A 94 -4.15 4.00 6.72
N ILE A 95 -5.44 3.70 6.89
CA ILE A 95 -6.06 2.44 6.51
C ILE A 95 -7.28 2.71 5.63
N LEU A 96 -7.46 1.89 4.60
CA LEU A 96 -8.63 1.94 3.72
C LEU A 96 -8.82 0.65 2.94
N ASN A 97 -10.04 0.41 2.47
CA ASN A 97 -10.35 -0.65 1.51
C ASN A 97 -11.43 -0.24 0.50
N ASP A 98 -11.79 1.05 0.44
CA ASP A 98 -12.81 1.53 -0.48
C ASP A 98 -12.35 1.32 -1.95
N PRO A 99 -13.03 0.45 -2.74
CA PRO A 99 -12.62 0.15 -4.11
C PRO A 99 -12.62 1.37 -5.03
N TYR A 100 -13.40 2.38 -4.73
CA TYR A 100 -13.44 3.64 -5.50
C TYR A 100 -12.27 4.58 -5.19
N VAL A 101 -11.51 4.28 -4.13
CA VAL A 101 -10.32 5.05 -3.73
C VAL A 101 -9.05 4.24 -3.97
N CYS A 102 -9.05 2.93 -3.65
CA CYS A 102 -7.90 2.04 -3.76
C CYS A 102 -8.03 0.91 -4.81
N GLY A 103 -9.21 0.78 -5.43
CA GLY A 103 -9.34 0.21 -6.76
C GLY A 103 -9.39 -1.31 -6.92
N THR A 104 -9.71 -2.12 -5.88
CA THR A 104 -9.92 -3.56 -6.01
C THR A 104 -11.25 -3.99 -5.38
N HIS A 105 -11.25 -4.77 -4.31
CA HIS A 105 -12.44 -5.17 -3.57
C HIS A 105 -12.24 -4.98 -2.06
N LEU A 106 -13.30 -5.15 -1.26
CA LEU A 106 -13.27 -4.80 0.18
C LEU A 106 -12.24 -5.60 0.99
N GLN A 107 -11.90 -6.81 0.56
CA GLN A 107 -10.91 -7.66 1.21
C GLN A 107 -9.48 -7.13 1.09
N ASP A 108 -9.22 -6.29 0.09
CA ASP A 108 -7.89 -5.72 -0.15
C ASP A 108 -7.69 -4.47 0.71
N VAL A 109 -7.28 -4.71 1.94
CA VAL A 109 -7.01 -3.62 2.88
C VAL A 109 -5.64 -3.02 2.62
N VAL A 110 -5.63 -1.70 2.41
CA VAL A 110 -4.39 -0.94 2.16
C VAL A 110 -4.00 -0.16 3.41
N LEU A 111 -2.71 -0.21 3.73
CA LEU A 111 -2.08 0.65 4.73
C LEU A 111 -1.09 1.59 4.04
N VAL A 112 -1.10 2.86 4.45
CA VAL A 112 -0.18 3.89 3.94
C VAL A 112 0.47 4.60 5.12
N SER A 113 1.81 4.65 5.13
CA SER A 113 2.59 5.28 6.20
C SER A 113 3.69 6.17 5.64
N PRO A 114 3.79 7.43 6.08
CA PRO A 114 4.90 8.30 5.73
C PRO A 114 6.16 7.94 6.53
N HIS A 115 7.31 8.01 5.88
CA HIS A 115 8.61 7.84 6.53
C HIS A 115 9.40 9.13 6.52
N PHE A 116 9.85 9.55 7.71
CA PHE A 116 10.59 10.79 7.91
C PHE A 116 12.04 10.51 8.26
N VAL A 117 12.94 11.29 7.68
CA VAL A 117 14.37 11.31 8.01
C VAL A 117 14.75 12.75 8.33
N ASP A 118 15.35 12.98 9.49
CA ASP A 118 15.75 14.32 9.97
C ASP A 118 14.61 15.35 9.88
N GLY A 119 13.39 14.94 10.23
CA GLY A 119 12.20 15.80 10.21
C GLY A 119 11.64 16.12 8.82
N ARG A 120 12.16 15.49 7.76
CA ARG A 120 11.70 15.66 6.37
C ARG A 120 11.02 14.38 5.90
N LEU A 121 9.87 14.51 5.24
CA LEU A 121 9.23 13.38 4.58
C LEU A 121 10.16 12.84 3.48
N PHE A 122 10.66 11.63 3.68
CA PHE A 122 11.62 10.99 2.79
C PHE A 122 10.94 10.12 1.73
N CYS A 123 10.00 9.29 2.15
CA CYS A 123 9.20 8.44 1.26
C CYS A 123 7.87 8.07 1.92
N ILE A 124 7.01 7.42 1.16
CA ILE A 124 5.76 6.84 1.67
C ILE A 124 5.83 5.33 1.44
N PHE A 125 5.56 4.56 2.49
CA PHE A 125 5.35 3.12 2.39
C PHE A 125 3.86 2.85 2.18
N ALA A 126 3.55 1.90 1.32
CA ALA A 126 2.21 1.34 1.25
C ALA A 126 2.28 -0.17 1.08
N ASN A 127 1.31 -0.84 1.69
CA ASN A 127 1.07 -2.25 1.49
C ASN A 127 -0.41 -2.53 1.29
N THR A 128 -0.70 -3.64 0.67
CA THR A 128 -2.03 -4.24 0.61
C THR A 128 -1.94 -5.72 0.89
N GLY A 129 -3.01 -6.28 1.44
CA GLY A 129 -3.13 -7.71 1.64
C GLY A 129 -4.59 -8.11 1.65
N HIS A 130 -4.89 -9.24 1.06
CA HIS A 130 -6.23 -9.81 1.02
C HIS A 130 -6.61 -10.39 2.39
N TRP A 131 -7.49 -9.72 3.10
CA TRP A 131 -8.02 -10.21 4.37
C TRP A 131 -9.03 -11.34 4.10
N MET A 132 -8.85 -12.46 4.79
CA MET A 132 -9.65 -13.67 4.57
C MET A 132 -11.14 -13.44 4.84
N ASP A 133 -11.48 -12.58 5.78
CA ASP A 133 -12.84 -12.20 6.11
C ASP A 133 -12.88 -10.76 6.65
N ILE A 134 -13.78 -9.98 6.12
CA ILE A 134 -14.00 -8.57 6.52
C ILE A 134 -15.45 -8.33 6.91
N GLY A 135 -16.18 -9.39 7.25
CA GLY A 135 -17.61 -9.37 7.47
C GLY A 135 -18.40 -9.48 6.16
N GLY A 136 -19.67 -9.20 6.20
CA GLY A 136 -20.56 -9.34 5.05
C GLY A 136 -21.52 -10.52 5.18
N GLY A 137 -22.30 -10.76 4.13
CA GLY A 137 -23.36 -11.77 4.13
C GLY A 137 -22.85 -13.21 3.95
N VAL A 138 -21.60 -13.38 3.53
CA VAL A 138 -21.00 -14.69 3.25
C VAL A 138 -19.56 -14.69 3.77
N PRO A 139 -19.14 -15.73 4.51
CA PRO A 139 -17.76 -15.87 4.94
C PRO A 139 -16.77 -15.79 3.75
N GLY A 140 -15.65 -15.07 3.92
CA GLY A 140 -14.67 -14.86 2.88
C GLY A 140 -15.05 -13.80 1.85
N GLY A 141 -16.20 -13.09 2.02
CA GLY A 141 -16.59 -11.96 1.17
C GLY A 141 -16.95 -12.28 -0.28
N TRP A 142 -16.91 -13.55 -0.67
CA TRP A 142 -17.26 -13.96 -2.04
C TRP A 142 -18.78 -14.13 -2.18
N ALA A 143 -19.46 -13.01 -2.41
CA ALA A 143 -20.91 -12.92 -2.41
C ALA A 143 -21.51 -12.67 -3.82
N PRO A 144 -21.58 -13.68 -4.73
CA PRO A 144 -21.99 -13.48 -6.13
C PRO A 144 -23.45 -13.02 -6.29
N LYS A 145 -24.23 -13.05 -5.24
CA LYS A 145 -25.62 -12.56 -5.22
C LYS A 145 -25.75 -11.18 -4.56
N ALA A 146 -24.64 -10.57 -4.12
CA ALA A 146 -24.67 -9.25 -3.56
C ALA A 146 -25.17 -8.23 -4.60
N THR A 147 -26.04 -7.34 -4.16
CA THR A 147 -26.58 -6.23 -4.95
C THR A 147 -26.04 -4.88 -4.48
N GLU A 148 -25.37 -4.88 -3.34
CA GLU A 148 -24.77 -3.72 -2.71
C GLU A 148 -23.43 -4.11 -2.09
N ILE A 149 -22.45 -3.19 -2.17
CA ILE A 149 -21.09 -3.41 -1.68
C ILE A 149 -21.03 -3.79 -0.19
N HIS A 150 -21.93 -3.25 0.64
CA HIS A 150 -22.00 -3.54 2.08
C HIS A 150 -22.40 -4.97 2.40
N GLN A 151 -22.94 -5.71 1.43
CA GLN A 151 -23.21 -7.15 1.57
C GLN A 151 -21.93 -8.00 1.42
N GLU A 152 -20.89 -7.44 0.79
CA GLU A 152 -19.61 -8.11 0.58
C GLU A 152 -18.67 -7.95 1.77
N GLY A 153 -18.86 -6.91 2.59
CA GLY A 153 -18.02 -6.67 3.76
C GLY A 153 -18.10 -5.27 4.32
N MET A 154 -17.27 -5.01 5.30
CA MET A 154 -17.12 -3.70 5.90
C MET A 154 -16.31 -2.78 4.99
N LEU A 155 -16.89 -1.66 4.59
CA LEU A 155 -16.20 -0.58 3.89
C LEU A 155 -15.45 0.29 4.90
N ILE A 156 -14.13 0.40 4.71
CA ILE A 156 -13.24 1.28 5.47
C ILE A 156 -12.87 2.45 4.57
N PRO A 157 -13.47 3.63 4.74
CA PRO A 157 -13.03 4.81 4.02
C PRO A 157 -11.59 5.16 4.44
N PRO A 158 -10.89 6.08 3.73
CA PRO A 158 -9.60 6.56 4.20
C PRO A 158 -9.67 7.08 5.64
N LEU A 159 -9.03 6.37 6.56
CA LEU A 159 -8.99 6.69 7.98
C LEU A 159 -7.54 6.81 8.44
N LYS A 160 -7.27 7.86 9.19
CA LYS A 160 -6.02 8.03 9.90
C LYS A 160 -6.13 7.41 11.29
N LEU A 161 -5.22 6.48 11.62
CA LEU A 161 -5.15 5.75 12.89
C LEU A 161 -4.29 6.48 13.92
#